data_b482476fd8cb9681d1d0e47fc732aa7c
#
_entry.id   b482476fd8cb9681d1d0e47fc732aa7c
#
_cell.length_a   1.000
_cell.length_b   1.000
_cell.length_c   1.000
_cell.angle_alpha   90.00
_cell.angle_beta   90.00
_cell.angle_gamma   90.00
#
_symmetry.space_group_name_H-M   'P 1'
#
loop_
_entity.id
_entity.type
_entity.pdbx_description
1 polymer ?
#
loop_
_entity_poly.entity_id
_entity_poly.type
_entity_poly.pdbx_seq_one_letter_code
_entity_poly.pdbx_strand_id
1 'polypeptide(L)'
;YALRRPEKLSAWLPVSQMVDFKRSEQVSAAEAIRRARGAGREEDAERLAQELEQVLALRRLDRAGAGTLLRFRRRKERYLPPQYGGPSPLGGLAAPELTGNDLRWKLRFDRMLAANAAIYEELLGGLSLDGCPPRYGVPVILTAGERDWTTPYPLAAAYYDTLSAPCKVFLSLPDAGHLPFQERPEEWSHILLDALAQI
;
A
#
# COMPACT_ATOMS: atom_id res chain seq x y z
N TYR A 1 -4.16 3.03 -16.27
CA TYR A 1 -4.70 2.29 -17.43
C TYR A 1 -6.22 2.40 -17.46
N ALA A 2 -6.94 2.09 -16.38
CA ALA A 2 -8.40 2.08 -16.32
C ALA A 2 -9.07 3.40 -16.72
N LEU A 3 -8.45 4.54 -16.45
CA LEU A 3 -8.92 5.87 -16.87
C LEU A 3 -8.66 6.17 -18.35
N ARG A 4 -7.57 5.62 -18.93
CA ARG A 4 -7.14 5.95 -20.29
C ARG A 4 -7.66 4.99 -21.36
N ARG A 5 -7.95 3.75 -20.96
CA ARG A 5 -8.36 2.68 -21.87
C ARG A 5 -9.49 1.83 -21.26
N PRO A 6 -10.60 2.47 -20.85
CA PRO A 6 -11.72 1.76 -20.23
C PRO A 6 -12.31 0.69 -21.17
N GLU A 7 -12.27 0.91 -22.48
CA GLU A 7 -12.76 -0.05 -23.49
C GLU A 7 -12.02 -1.40 -23.51
N LYS A 8 -10.90 -1.52 -22.77
CA LYS A 8 -10.10 -2.75 -22.64
C LYS A 8 -10.40 -3.53 -21.36
N LEU A 9 -11.31 -3.03 -20.52
CA LEU A 9 -11.59 -3.59 -19.21
C LEU A 9 -13.09 -3.83 -19.05
N SER A 10 -13.44 -4.95 -18.43
CA SER A 10 -14.81 -5.21 -17.97
C SER A 10 -15.06 -4.54 -16.60
N ALA A 11 -14.06 -4.51 -15.73
CA ALA A 11 -14.08 -3.85 -14.44
C ALA A 11 -12.64 -3.52 -13.99
N TRP A 12 -12.51 -2.64 -12.98
CA TRP A 12 -11.26 -2.38 -12.29
C TRP A 12 -11.37 -2.76 -10.81
N LEU A 13 -10.49 -3.67 -10.39
CA LEU A 13 -10.49 -4.28 -9.05
C LEU A 13 -9.19 -3.90 -8.30
N PRO A 14 -9.05 -2.68 -7.79
CA PRO A 14 -7.89 -2.32 -6.98
C PRO A 14 -7.97 -2.95 -5.59
N VAL A 15 -6.86 -3.55 -5.17
CA VAL A 15 -6.68 -4.08 -3.81
C VAL A 15 -5.60 -3.28 -3.12
N SER A 16 -5.89 -2.79 -1.91
CA SER A 16 -4.96 -1.98 -1.11
C SER A 16 -4.35 -0.84 -1.94
N GLN A 17 -5.22 -0.08 -2.59
CA GLN A 17 -4.84 1.00 -3.51
C GLN A 17 -4.08 2.11 -2.78
N MET A 18 -2.87 2.42 -3.23
CA MET A 18 -2.17 3.62 -2.80
C MET A 18 -2.84 4.86 -3.40
N VAL A 19 -3.33 5.74 -2.54
CA VAL A 19 -3.97 7.01 -2.91
C VAL A 19 -2.95 8.14 -2.99
N ASP A 20 -2.11 8.24 -1.96
CA ASP A 20 -1.07 9.25 -1.84
C ASP A 20 0.07 8.67 -1.00
N PHE A 21 1.27 8.62 -1.56
CA PHE A 21 2.42 8.02 -0.87
C PHE A 21 2.80 8.80 0.40
N LYS A 22 2.97 10.12 0.28
CA LYS A 22 3.43 10.95 1.41
C LYS A 22 2.38 10.98 2.52
N ARG A 23 1.13 11.13 2.16
CA ARG A 23 0.02 11.13 3.11
C ARG A 23 -0.14 9.77 3.78
N SER A 24 0.08 8.66 3.06
CA SER A 24 0.09 7.32 3.65
C SER A 24 1.16 7.17 4.72
N GLU A 25 2.38 7.65 4.47
CA GLU A 25 3.45 7.63 5.47
C GLU A 25 3.14 8.55 6.67
N GLN A 26 2.53 9.73 6.45
CA GLN A 26 2.11 10.64 7.51
C GLN A 26 1.02 10.03 8.39
N VAL A 27 -0.04 9.48 7.80
CA VAL A 27 -1.17 8.90 8.54
C VAL A 27 -0.72 7.70 9.37
N SER A 28 0.05 6.81 8.77
CA SER A 28 0.55 5.63 9.48
C SER A 28 1.61 5.97 10.55
N ALA A 29 2.43 7.00 10.32
CA ALA A 29 3.37 7.49 11.32
C ALA A 29 2.65 8.12 12.51
N ALA A 30 1.63 8.94 12.27
CA ALA A 30 0.85 9.56 13.35
C ALA A 30 0.25 8.51 14.29
N GLU A 31 -0.29 7.43 13.75
CA GLU A 31 -0.82 6.33 14.57
C GLU A 31 0.30 5.59 15.32
N ALA A 32 1.43 5.30 14.68
CA ALA A 32 2.56 4.66 15.33
C ALA A 32 3.14 5.53 16.47
N ILE A 33 3.28 6.84 16.25
CA ILE A 33 3.72 7.82 17.26
C ILE A 33 2.73 7.87 18.43
N ARG A 34 1.43 7.92 18.17
CA ARG A 34 0.40 7.89 19.20
C ARG A 34 0.51 6.63 20.07
N ARG A 35 0.70 5.47 19.45
CA ARG A 35 0.86 4.18 20.16
C ARG A 35 2.17 4.10 20.92
N ALA A 36 3.27 4.60 20.37
CA ALA A 36 4.55 4.67 21.06
C ALA A 36 4.46 5.50 22.34
N ARG A 37 3.84 6.68 22.27
CA ARG A 37 3.57 7.53 23.45
C ARG A 37 2.67 6.84 24.47
N GLY A 38 1.58 6.23 24.03
CA GLY A 38 0.69 5.47 24.90
C GLY A 38 1.38 4.28 25.61
N ALA A 39 2.47 3.76 25.05
CA ALA A 39 3.32 2.74 25.66
C ALA A 39 4.49 3.32 26.48
N GLY A 40 4.56 4.63 26.70
CA GLY A 40 5.64 5.31 27.44
C GLY A 40 6.97 5.34 26.69
N ARG A 41 6.96 5.18 25.37
CA ARG A 41 8.16 5.14 24.51
C ARG A 41 8.36 6.49 23.79
N GLU A 42 8.56 7.56 24.55
CA GLU A 42 8.67 8.91 24.01
C GLU A 42 9.86 9.08 23.06
N GLU A 43 11.02 8.50 23.38
CA GLU A 43 12.20 8.52 22.48
C GLU A 43 11.90 7.89 21.11
N ASP A 44 11.15 6.79 21.06
CA ASP A 44 10.77 6.16 19.79
C ASP A 44 9.77 7.02 19.03
N ALA A 45 8.85 7.70 19.72
CA ALA A 45 7.90 8.64 19.13
C ALA A 45 8.61 9.84 18.49
N GLU A 46 9.59 10.43 19.18
CA GLU A 46 10.42 11.51 18.64
C GLU A 46 11.24 11.08 17.44
N ARG A 47 11.87 9.89 17.51
CA ARG A 47 12.62 9.32 16.39
C ARG A 47 11.75 9.05 15.17
N LEU A 48 10.54 8.53 15.37
CA LEU A 48 9.57 8.34 14.28
C LEU A 48 9.21 9.67 13.61
N ALA A 49 9.00 10.74 14.39
CA ALA A 49 8.72 12.05 13.85
C ALA A 49 9.90 12.60 13.00
N GLN A 50 11.13 12.50 13.51
CA GLN A 50 12.34 12.92 12.80
C GLN A 50 12.58 12.09 11.51
N GLU A 51 12.40 10.76 11.57
CA GLU A 51 12.55 9.89 10.41
C GLU A 51 11.45 10.14 9.37
N LEU A 52 10.23 10.49 9.78
CA LEU A 52 9.15 10.88 8.87
C LEU A 52 9.55 12.11 8.05
N GLU A 53 10.09 13.16 8.68
CA GLU A 53 10.56 14.36 7.96
C GLU A 53 11.62 14.00 6.90
N GLN A 54 12.55 13.09 7.24
CA GLN A 54 13.56 12.62 6.28
C GLN A 54 12.91 11.88 5.11
N VAL A 55 11.90 11.04 5.38
CA VAL A 55 11.17 10.30 4.32
C VAL A 55 10.39 11.25 3.42
N LEU A 56 9.70 12.26 3.99
CA LEU A 56 8.95 13.24 3.23
C LEU A 56 9.84 14.15 2.36
N ALA A 57 11.10 14.34 2.77
CA ALA A 57 12.09 15.10 2.03
C ALA A 57 12.72 14.32 0.87
N LEU A 58 12.55 13.00 0.78
CA LEU A 58 13.08 12.18 -0.32
C LEU A 58 12.55 12.66 -1.67
N ARG A 59 13.45 12.76 -2.65
CA ARG A 59 13.13 13.10 -4.04
C ARG A 59 13.42 11.95 -5.01
N ARG A 60 14.24 11.01 -4.58
CA ARG A 60 14.60 9.80 -5.33
C ARG A 60 14.82 8.63 -4.38
N LEU A 61 14.65 7.42 -4.88
CA LEU A 61 14.85 6.20 -4.12
C LEU A 61 16.11 5.48 -4.62
N ASP A 62 17.28 6.07 -4.32
CA ASP A 62 18.56 5.37 -4.41
C ASP A 62 18.79 4.49 -3.16
N ARG A 63 19.96 3.86 -3.07
CA ARG A 63 20.30 2.99 -1.93
C ARG A 63 20.20 3.71 -0.58
N ALA A 64 20.60 4.96 -0.50
CA ALA A 64 20.54 5.75 0.74
C ALA A 64 19.09 6.10 1.10
N GLY A 65 18.31 6.59 0.14
CA GLY A 65 16.88 6.89 0.30
C GLY A 65 16.06 5.66 0.65
N ALA A 66 16.32 4.52 -0.02
CA ALA A 66 15.68 3.25 0.32
C ALA A 66 16.04 2.80 1.74
N GLY A 67 17.31 2.96 2.16
CA GLY A 67 17.75 2.69 3.52
C GLY A 67 17.01 3.54 4.57
N THR A 68 16.80 4.82 4.27
CA THR A 68 16.03 5.75 5.13
C THR A 68 14.58 5.29 5.26
N LEU A 69 13.90 5.04 4.14
CA LEU A 69 12.51 4.58 4.12
C LEU A 69 12.35 3.23 4.86
N LEU A 70 13.24 2.27 4.63
CA LEU A 70 13.17 0.96 5.26
C LEU A 70 13.40 1.02 6.78
N ARG A 71 14.35 1.84 7.27
CA ARG A 71 14.56 2.04 8.72
C ARG A 71 13.31 2.62 9.38
N PHE A 72 12.77 3.67 8.79
CA PHE A 72 11.53 4.29 9.26
C PHE A 72 10.37 3.29 9.32
N ARG A 73 10.10 2.55 8.24
CA ARG A 73 9.03 1.55 8.20
C ARG A 73 9.20 0.45 9.22
N ARG A 74 10.40 -0.09 9.39
CA ARG A 74 10.69 -1.09 10.43
C ARG A 74 10.44 -0.58 11.85
N ARG A 75 10.71 0.70 12.13
CA ARG A 75 10.42 1.29 13.43
C ARG A 75 8.91 1.48 13.61
N LYS A 76 8.24 2.01 12.61
CA LYS A 76 6.79 2.21 12.56
C LYS A 76 6.03 0.90 12.80
N GLU A 77 6.41 -0.17 12.13
CA GLU A 77 5.79 -1.50 12.20
C GLU A 77 5.81 -2.12 13.60
N ARG A 78 6.71 -1.69 14.50
CA ARG A 78 6.70 -2.15 15.90
C ARG A 78 5.47 -1.70 16.68
N TYR A 79 4.83 -0.64 16.23
CA TYR A 79 3.68 -0.02 16.89
C TYR A 79 2.37 -0.21 16.14
N LEU A 80 2.42 -0.76 14.95
CA LEU A 80 1.24 -1.04 14.13
C LEU A 80 0.90 -2.53 14.13
N PRO A 81 -0.34 -2.91 13.85
CA PRO A 81 -0.68 -4.30 13.60
C PRO A 81 0.18 -4.88 12.47
N PRO A 82 0.40 -6.20 12.43
CA PRO A 82 1.07 -6.84 11.29
C PRO A 82 0.40 -6.44 9.98
N GLN A 83 1.21 -6.02 8.98
CA GLN A 83 0.70 -5.55 7.70
C GLN A 83 0.71 -6.63 6.61
N TYR A 84 1.42 -7.69 6.84
CA TYR A 84 1.60 -8.78 5.90
C TYR A 84 1.38 -10.10 6.63
N GLY A 85 0.13 -10.51 6.71
CA GLY A 85 -0.30 -11.79 7.28
C GLY A 85 -0.18 -12.91 6.25
N GLY A 86 1.01 -13.14 5.74
CA GLY A 86 1.23 -14.17 4.74
C GLY A 86 2.36 -15.13 5.12
N PRO A 87 2.67 -16.11 4.28
CA PRO A 87 3.78 -17.02 4.52
C PRO A 87 5.08 -16.24 4.71
N SER A 88 5.90 -16.73 5.66
CA SER A 88 7.22 -16.16 5.98
C SER A 88 8.00 -15.75 4.72
N PRO A 89 8.77 -14.64 4.76
CA PRO A 89 9.68 -14.27 3.67
C PRO A 89 10.58 -15.42 3.20
N LEU A 90 10.90 -16.36 4.11
CA LEU A 90 11.61 -17.60 3.78
C LEU A 90 10.74 -18.58 2.96
N GLY A 91 9.43 -18.60 3.17
CA GLY A 91 8.50 -19.39 2.36
C GLY A 91 8.44 -18.92 0.90
N GLY A 92 8.59 -17.61 0.68
CA GLY A 92 8.71 -17.04 -0.66
C GLY A 92 10.01 -17.43 -1.39
N LEU A 93 11.08 -17.87 -0.68
CA LEU A 93 12.30 -18.40 -1.29
C LEU A 93 12.17 -19.85 -1.73
N ALA A 94 11.17 -20.57 -1.22
CA ALA A 94 10.86 -21.95 -1.58
C ALA A 94 9.69 -22.06 -2.57
N ALA A 95 9.21 -20.94 -3.10
CA ALA A 95 8.12 -20.95 -4.07
C ALA A 95 8.59 -21.65 -5.37
N PRO A 96 7.85 -22.65 -5.86
CA PRO A 96 8.25 -23.45 -7.03
C PRO A 96 8.36 -22.61 -8.30
N GLU A 97 7.73 -21.45 -8.36
CA GLU A 97 7.76 -20.50 -9.47
C GLU A 97 9.03 -19.62 -9.47
N LEU A 98 9.83 -19.64 -8.39
CA LEU A 98 11.06 -18.85 -8.29
C LEU A 98 12.12 -19.38 -9.26
N THR A 99 12.47 -18.54 -10.21
CA THR A 99 13.56 -18.82 -11.15
C THR A 99 14.90 -18.31 -10.60
N GLY A 100 16.00 -18.84 -11.13
CA GLY A 100 17.34 -18.31 -10.82
C GLY A 100 17.49 -16.83 -11.22
N ASN A 101 16.67 -16.34 -12.16
CA ASN A 101 16.64 -14.94 -12.54
C ASN A 101 16.01 -14.05 -11.45
N ASP A 102 14.93 -14.52 -10.82
CA ASP A 102 14.28 -13.79 -9.73
C ASP A 102 15.22 -13.66 -8.52
N LEU A 103 15.99 -14.72 -8.24
CA LEU A 103 17.00 -14.68 -7.20
C LEU A 103 18.12 -13.67 -7.51
N ARG A 104 18.56 -13.62 -8.78
CA ARG A 104 19.56 -12.62 -9.24
C ARG A 104 19.04 -11.18 -9.10
N TRP A 105 17.75 -10.91 -9.36
CA TRP A 105 17.14 -9.62 -9.16
C TRP A 105 17.09 -9.22 -7.68
N LYS A 106 16.71 -10.13 -6.79
CA LYS A 106 16.74 -9.90 -5.34
C LYS A 106 18.15 -9.53 -4.83
N LEU A 107 19.20 -10.14 -5.41
CA LEU A 107 20.60 -9.84 -5.06
C LEU A 107 21.11 -8.52 -5.67
N ARG A 108 20.43 -7.95 -6.66
CA ARG A 108 20.85 -6.72 -7.37
C ARG A 108 19.94 -5.55 -7.04
N PHE A 109 19.81 -5.26 -5.75
CA PHE A 109 18.92 -4.22 -5.23
C PHE A 109 19.10 -2.86 -5.94
N ASP A 110 20.35 -2.43 -6.21
CA ASP A 110 20.61 -1.17 -6.91
C ASP A 110 20.07 -1.15 -8.34
N ARG A 111 20.14 -2.28 -9.05
CA ARG A 111 19.57 -2.39 -10.39
C ARG A 111 18.04 -2.37 -10.36
N MET A 112 17.45 -2.99 -9.36
CA MET A 112 16.00 -2.94 -9.16
C MET A 112 15.54 -1.49 -8.90
N LEU A 113 16.24 -0.75 -8.05
CA LEU A 113 15.94 0.66 -7.80
C LEU A 113 16.09 1.50 -9.08
N ALA A 114 17.18 1.32 -9.82
CA ALA A 114 17.43 2.04 -11.07
C ALA A 114 16.38 1.73 -12.15
N ALA A 115 15.96 0.48 -12.27
CA ALA A 115 14.93 0.07 -13.25
C ALA A 115 13.55 0.68 -12.97
N ASN A 116 13.27 1.02 -11.72
CA ASN A 116 12.00 1.61 -11.27
C ASN A 116 12.13 3.11 -10.90
N ALA A 117 13.25 3.76 -11.22
CA ALA A 117 13.55 5.12 -10.77
C ALA A 117 12.44 6.11 -11.14
N ALA A 118 11.94 6.08 -12.38
CA ALA A 118 10.87 6.99 -12.83
C ALA A 118 9.57 6.84 -12.02
N ILE A 119 9.19 5.62 -11.67
CA ILE A 119 8.01 5.36 -10.82
C ILE A 119 8.23 5.90 -9.41
N TYR A 120 9.42 5.69 -8.84
CA TYR A 120 9.75 6.19 -7.51
C TYR A 120 9.84 7.72 -7.47
N GLU A 121 10.40 8.36 -8.51
CA GLU A 121 10.44 9.82 -8.62
C GLU A 121 9.03 10.41 -8.70
N GLU A 122 8.12 9.80 -9.44
CA GLU A 122 6.73 10.21 -9.52
C GLU A 122 6.02 10.06 -8.15
N LEU A 123 6.18 8.91 -7.47
CA LEU A 123 5.64 8.67 -6.14
C LEU A 123 6.16 9.69 -5.10
N LEU A 124 7.47 9.91 -5.07
CA LEU A 124 8.11 10.84 -4.16
C LEU A 124 7.87 12.31 -4.56
N GLY A 125 7.60 12.56 -5.83
CA GLY A 125 7.25 13.87 -6.40
C GLY A 125 5.90 14.41 -5.95
N GLY A 126 5.07 13.55 -5.35
CA GLY A 126 3.75 13.92 -4.84
C GLY A 126 2.61 13.39 -5.69
N LEU A 127 2.79 12.20 -6.31
CA LEU A 127 1.67 11.49 -6.90
C LEU A 127 0.55 11.34 -5.86
N SER A 128 -0.58 11.94 -6.16
CA SER A 128 -1.79 11.86 -5.34
C SER A 128 -3.00 11.64 -6.24
N LEU A 129 -3.89 10.78 -5.81
CA LEU A 129 -5.22 10.59 -6.41
C LEU A 129 -6.26 11.51 -5.74
N ASP A 130 -5.87 12.23 -4.68
CA ASP A 130 -6.72 13.21 -4.01
C ASP A 130 -6.86 14.49 -4.87
N GLY A 131 -8.00 15.15 -4.78
CA GLY A 131 -8.24 16.47 -5.37
C GLY A 131 -8.71 16.50 -6.81
N CYS A 132 -8.67 15.38 -7.53
CA CYS A 132 -9.31 15.22 -8.83
C CYS A 132 -10.05 13.89 -8.85
N PRO A 133 -11.31 13.85 -8.39
CA PRO A 133 -12.04 12.59 -8.30
C PRO A 133 -12.12 11.95 -9.69
N PRO A 134 -11.53 10.76 -9.87
CA PRO A 134 -11.51 10.12 -11.18
C PRO A 134 -12.91 9.67 -11.56
N ARG A 135 -13.22 9.86 -12.84
CA ARG A 135 -14.42 9.29 -13.47
C ARG A 135 -13.99 8.04 -14.25
N TYR A 136 -14.29 6.89 -13.70
CA TYR A 136 -14.04 5.62 -14.36
C TYR A 136 -15.16 5.31 -15.35
N GLY A 137 -14.80 4.84 -16.54
CA GLY A 137 -15.76 4.37 -17.56
C GLY A 137 -16.17 2.90 -17.37
N VAL A 138 -15.68 2.24 -16.32
CA VAL A 138 -15.94 0.84 -16.01
C VAL A 138 -16.34 0.70 -14.54
N PRO A 139 -17.03 -0.39 -14.14
CA PRO A 139 -17.26 -0.72 -12.73
C PRO A 139 -15.97 -0.77 -11.93
N VAL A 140 -16.03 -0.33 -10.65
CA VAL A 140 -14.91 -0.33 -9.72
C VAL A 140 -15.26 -1.12 -8.46
N ILE A 141 -14.47 -2.15 -8.14
CA ILE A 141 -14.56 -2.90 -6.89
C ILE A 141 -13.27 -2.66 -6.10
N LEU A 142 -13.29 -1.72 -5.16
CA LEU A 142 -12.14 -1.37 -4.35
C LEU A 142 -12.12 -2.22 -3.08
N THR A 143 -11.02 -2.93 -2.82
CA THR A 143 -10.83 -3.74 -1.63
C THR A 143 -9.77 -3.11 -0.71
N ALA A 144 -10.04 -3.06 0.60
CA ALA A 144 -9.08 -2.62 1.61
C ALA A 144 -9.25 -3.40 2.92
N GLY A 145 -8.13 -3.74 3.57
CA GLY A 145 -8.13 -4.24 4.94
C GLY A 145 -8.22 -3.10 5.94
N GLU A 146 -9.05 -3.22 6.97
CA GLU A 146 -9.24 -2.13 7.97
C GLU A 146 -8.00 -1.89 8.83
N ARG A 147 -7.09 -2.89 8.90
CA ARG A 147 -5.81 -2.78 9.60
C ARG A 147 -4.64 -2.44 8.67
N ASP A 148 -4.92 -2.06 7.42
CA ASP A 148 -3.88 -1.63 6.48
C ASP A 148 -3.31 -0.26 6.87
N TRP A 149 -2.04 -0.23 7.25
CA TRP A 149 -1.25 0.97 7.53
C TRP A 149 -0.12 1.17 6.52
N THR A 150 -0.02 0.32 5.50
CA THR A 150 0.87 0.53 4.35
C THR A 150 0.22 1.48 3.35
N THR A 151 -1.03 1.19 3.00
CA THR A 151 -1.95 2.08 2.27
C THR A 151 -3.18 2.31 3.16
N PRO A 152 -3.11 3.27 4.09
CA PRO A 152 -4.04 3.37 5.21
C PRO A 152 -5.51 3.35 4.81
N TYR A 153 -6.27 2.46 5.41
CA TYR A 153 -7.69 2.27 5.17
C TYR A 153 -8.49 3.59 5.11
N PRO A 154 -8.29 4.57 6.01
CA PRO A 154 -9.03 5.84 5.92
C PRO A 154 -8.80 6.61 4.62
N LEU A 155 -7.62 6.48 4.01
CA LEU A 155 -7.34 7.12 2.73
C LEU A 155 -8.02 6.39 1.58
N ALA A 156 -8.05 5.06 1.62
CA ALA A 156 -8.75 4.25 0.63
C ALA A 156 -10.28 4.50 0.67
N ALA A 157 -10.86 4.58 1.88
CA ALA A 157 -12.26 4.89 2.09
C ALA A 157 -12.62 6.30 1.57
N ALA A 158 -11.84 7.32 1.95
CA ALA A 158 -12.04 8.69 1.47
C ALA A 158 -11.92 8.78 -0.07
N TYR A 159 -10.97 8.07 -0.67
CA TYR A 159 -10.85 8.00 -2.12
C TYR A 159 -12.06 7.35 -2.77
N TYR A 160 -12.56 6.24 -2.22
CA TYR A 160 -13.77 5.59 -2.72
C TYR A 160 -14.97 6.52 -2.70
N ASP A 161 -15.12 7.35 -1.68
CA ASP A 161 -16.23 8.29 -1.58
C ASP A 161 -16.20 9.32 -2.72
N THR A 162 -15.02 9.74 -3.15
CA THR A 162 -14.83 10.77 -4.19
C THR A 162 -14.88 10.23 -5.62
N LEU A 163 -14.52 8.99 -5.88
CA LEU A 163 -14.50 8.43 -7.22
C LEU A 163 -15.91 8.24 -7.79
N SER A 164 -16.03 8.39 -9.12
CA SER A 164 -17.25 8.13 -9.87
C SER A 164 -17.03 6.97 -10.86
N ALA A 165 -17.99 6.04 -10.92
CA ALA A 165 -17.99 4.91 -11.83
C ALA A 165 -19.44 4.50 -12.16
N PRO A 166 -19.71 3.76 -13.26
CA PRO A 166 -21.04 3.23 -13.58
C PRO A 166 -21.64 2.38 -12.46
N CYS A 167 -20.79 1.60 -11.79
CA CYS A 167 -21.06 0.88 -10.56
C CYS A 167 -19.81 0.94 -9.69
N LYS A 168 -19.96 1.12 -8.37
CA LYS A 168 -18.82 1.06 -7.44
C LYS A 168 -19.18 0.28 -6.18
N VAL A 169 -18.26 -0.58 -5.75
CA VAL A 169 -18.39 -1.38 -4.53
C VAL A 169 -17.11 -1.21 -3.70
N PHE A 170 -17.26 -1.07 -2.38
CA PHE A 170 -16.14 -1.07 -1.45
C PHE A 170 -16.18 -2.33 -0.59
N LEU A 171 -15.16 -3.17 -0.74
CA LEU A 171 -14.99 -4.39 0.04
C LEU A 171 -14.04 -4.12 1.20
N SER A 172 -14.59 -3.98 2.40
CA SER A 172 -13.85 -3.80 3.64
C SER A 172 -13.69 -5.14 4.35
N LEU A 173 -12.44 -5.48 4.74
CA LEU A 173 -12.14 -6.67 5.53
C LEU A 173 -11.64 -6.26 6.92
N PRO A 174 -12.45 -6.48 7.98
CA PRO A 174 -12.18 -5.91 9.32
C PRO A 174 -10.86 -6.32 9.94
N ASP A 175 -10.45 -7.55 9.80
CA ASP A 175 -9.24 -8.09 10.44
C ASP A 175 -8.06 -8.26 9.50
N ALA A 176 -8.13 -7.73 8.28
CA ALA A 176 -7.07 -7.82 7.29
C ALA A 176 -6.17 -6.59 7.28
N GLY A 177 -4.89 -6.81 7.01
CA GLY A 177 -3.88 -5.79 6.74
C GLY A 177 -3.76 -5.49 5.25
N HIS A 178 -2.50 -5.37 4.77
CA HIS A 178 -2.19 -4.90 3.41
C HIS A 178 -2.49 -5.91 2.30
N LEU A 179 -2.54 -7.20 2.61
CA LEU A 179 -2.77 -8.26 1.63
C LEU A 179 -4.04 -9.07 1.96
N PRO A 180 -5.23 -8.46 1.92
CA PRO A 180 -6.46 -9.08 2.37
C PRO A 180 -6.76 -10.42 1.67
N PHE A 181 -6.41 -10.54 0.38
CA PHE A 181 -6.57 -11.77 -0.39
C PHE A 181 -5.63 -12.92 0.04
N GLN A 182 -4.50 -12.61 0.72
CA GLN A 182 -3.61 -13.61 1.31
C GLN A 182 -3.92 -13.89 2.77
N GLU A 183 -4.37 -12.87 3.50
CA GLU A 183 -4.64 -12.96 4.92
C GLU A 183 -5.99 -13.65 5.21
N ARG A 184 -6.98 -13.41 4.34
CA ARG A 184 -8.35 -13.89 4.45
C ARG A 184 -8.86 -14.38 3.08
N PRO A 185 -8.23 -15.40 2.46
CA PRO A 185 -8.49 -15.77 1.06
C PRO A 185 -9.95 -16.23 0.82
N GLU A 186 -10.51 -17.01 1.71
CA GLU A 186 -11.88 -17.51 1.58
C GLU A 186 -12.91 -16.38 1.71
N GLU A 187 -12.78 -15.55 2.74
CA GLU A 187 -13.66 -14.41 2.98
C GLU A 187 -13.57 -13.41 1.82
N TRP A 188 -12.33 -13.04 1.41
CA TRP A 188 -12.11 -12.15 0.29
C TRP A 188 -12.69 -12.67 -1.02
N SER A 189 -12.49 -13.94 -1.32
CA SER A 189 -13.03 -14.57 -2.54
C SER A 189 -14.56 -14.56 -2.55
N HIS A 190 -15.18 -14.84 -1.41
CA HIS A 190 -16.64 -14.86 -1.28
C HIS A 190 -17.24 -13.47 -1.55
N ILE A 191 -16.78 -12.45 -0.81
CA ILE A 191 -17.30 -11.08 -0.99
C ILE A 191 -16.97 -10.49 -2.36
N LEU A 192 -15.85 -10.89 -2.98
CA LEU A 192 -15.51 -10.48 -4.33
C LEU A 192 -16.48 -11.08 -5.37
N LEU A 193 -16.80 -12.38 -5.26
CA LEU A 193 -17.74 -13.04 -6.16
C LEU A 193 -19.14 -12.42 -6.04
N ASP A 194 -19.57 -12.11 -4.82
CA ASP A 194 -20.85 -11.42 -4.57
C ASP A 194 -20.88 -10.02 -5.21
N ALA A 195 -19.76 -9.28 -5.11
CA ALA A 195 -19.66 -7.96 -5.74
C ALA A 195 -19.62 -8.04 -7.28
N LEU A 196 -18.93 -9.04 -7.84
CA LEU A 196 -18.89 -9.28 -9.28
C LEU A 196 -20.26 -9.63 -9.86
N ALA A 197 -21.12 -10.27 -9.09
CA ALA A 197 -22.49 -10.58 -9.51
C ALA A 197 -23.42 -9.34 -9.58
N GLN A 198 -22.96 -8.19 -9.03
CA GLN A 198 -23.74 -6.94 -9.00
C GLN A 198 -23.38 -5.97 -10.13
N ILE A 199 -22.34 -6.25 -10.91
CA ILE A 199 -21.81 -5.40 -11.99
C ILE A 199 -22.00 -6.07 -13.41
#